data_0fc84deb03e9678cfa8e1d294206b184
#
_entry.id   0fc84deb03e9678cfa8e1d294206b184
#
_cell.length_a   1.000
_cell.length_b   1.000
_cell.length_c   1.000
_cell.angle_alpha   90.00
_cell.angle_beta   90.00
_cell.angle_gamma   90.00
#
_symmetry.space_group_name_H-M   'P 1'
#
loop_
_entity.id
_entity.type
_entity.pdbx_description
1 polymer ?
#
loop_
_entity_poly.entity_id
_entity_poly.type
_entity_poly.pdbx_seq_one_letter_code
_entity_poly.pdbx_strand_id
1 'polypeptide(L)'
;YHNITPESANWNHLSFEARELSLGDVWEHNTEENELVIVLLSGNFKVDSTKGRWETINGRKDVFSGVAHTLYLPRHTKFTLEATSENLDIAYGWCKSPVDFPAKFVTPEDTPVVIFGGDNATRQFNDLVPPGFGCHSLVCREVYTPSGNWSSYPAHKHDERILDNEGNVLEPIQEETYFYKFENEKPGAYAIQQVY
;
A
#
# COMPACT_ATOMS: atom_id res chain seq x y z
N TYR A 1 6.11 -8.58 -12.30
CA TYR A 1 5.22 -7.57 -12.82
C TYR A 1 5.83 -6.19 -12.60
N HIS A 2 5.86 -5.60 -11.43
CA HIS A 2 6.65 -4.42 -11.11
C HIS A 2 7.48 -4.69 -9.87
N ASN A 3 8.77 -4.35 -9.90
CA ASN A 3 9.67 -4.50 -8.77
C ASN A 3 10.56 -3.26 -8.67
N ILE A 4 10.48 -2.57 -7.54
CA ILE A 4 11.26 -1.40 -7.21
C ILE A 4 12.02 -1.71 -5.92
N THR A 5 13.33 -1.51 -5.93
CA THR A 5 14.18 -1.67 -4.76
C THR A 5 14.95 -0.38 -4.49
N PRO A 6 15.50 -0.18 -3.29
CA PRO A 6 16.35 0.95 -3.00
C PRO A 6 17.47 1.15 -4.05
N GLU A 7 18.11 0.07 -4.47
CA GLU A 7 19.18 0.11 -5.48
C GLU A 7 18.67 0.57 -6.85
N SER A 8 17.50 0.08 -7.29
CA SER A 8 16.92 0.43 -8.60
C SER A 8 16.38 1.85 -8.66
N ALA A 9 15.93 2.39 -7.53
CA ALA A 9 15.34 3.73 -7.42
C ALA A 9 16.32 4.79 -6.88
N ASN A 10 17.53 4.40 -6.48
CA ASN A 10 18.48 5.23 -5.75
C ASN A 10 17.87 5.76 -4.43
N TRP A 11 17.14 4.89 -3.73
CA TRP A 11 16.52 5.11 -2.42
C TRP A 11 17.32 4.43 -1.32
N ASN A 12 16.92 4.67 -0.06
CA ASN A 12 17.58 4.09 1.10
C ASN A 12 16.75 3.02 1.81
N HIS A 13 15.43 3.06 1.67
CA HIS A 13 14.52 2.32 2.56
C HIS A 13 13.44 1.53 1.82
N LEU A 14 12.64 2.22 0.99
CA LEU A 14 11.39 1.65 0.47
C LEU A 14 11.63 0.70 -0.70
N SER A 15 10.99 -0.45 -0.62
CA SER A 15 10.85 -1.40 -1.72
C SER A 15 9.38 -1.63 -2.03
N PHE A 16 9.08 -1.94 -3.28
CA PHE A 16 7.72 -2.18 -3.74
C PHE A 16 7.68 -3.24 -4.84
N GLU A 17 6.67 -4.10 -4.79
CA GLU A 17 6.39 -5.05 -5.86
C GLU A 17 4.87 -5.23 -6.03
N ALA A 18 4.42 -5.45 -7.27
CA ALA A 18 3.08 -5.92 -7.57
C ALA A 18 3.16 -7.30 -8.23
N ARG A 19 2.24 -8.20 -7.87
CA ARG A 19 2.27 -9.60 -8.25
C ARG A 19 0.88 -10.12 -8.60
N GLU A 20 0.80 -10.86 -9.71
CA GLU A 20 -0.38 -11.63 -10.11
C GLU A 20 -0.13 -13.11 -9.83
N LEU A 21 -1.15 -13.78 -9.31
CA LEU A 21 -1.13 -15.22 -8.98
C LEU A 21 -2.42 -15.86 -9.49
N SER A 22 -2.29 -17.07 -10.04
CA SER A 22 -3.41 -17.91 -10.45
C SER A 22 -3.93 -18.75 -9.26
N LEU A 23 -5.15 -19.24 -9.36
CA LEU A 23 -5.74 -20.13 -8.34
C LEU A 23 -4.80 -21.28 -7.98
N GLY A 24 -4.50 -21.41 -6.70
CA GLY A 24 -3.61 -22.43 -6.15
C GLY A 24 -2.12 -22.10 -6.23
N ASP A 25 -1.73 -21.00 -6.88
CA ASP A 25 -0.35 -20.53 -6.81
C ASP A 25 0.02 -20.15 -5.36
N VAL A 26 1.25 -20.45 -5.01
CA VAL A 26 1.79 -20.27 -3.67
C VAL A 26 3.03 -19.38 -3.72
N TRP A 27 3.03 -18.33 -2.88
CA TRP A 27 4.17 -17.49 -2.65
C TRP A 27 4.71 -17.68 -1.24
N GLU A 28 5.91 -18.27 -1.13
CA GLU A 28 6.64 -18.40 0.12
C GLU A 28 7.61 -17.23 0.28
N HIS A 29 7.65 -16.64 1.46
CA HIS A 29 8.53 -15.51 1.73
C HIS A 29 8.93 -15.44 3.21
N ASN A 30 10.04 -14.76 3.47
CA ASN A 30 10.51 -14.41 4.81
C ASN A 30 10.81 -12.90 4.82
N THR A 31 10.20 -12.18 5.75
CA THR A 31 10.39 -10.72 5.84
C THR A 31 11.80 -10.31 6.28
N GLU A 32 12.59 -11.26 6.80
CA GLU A 32 13.93 -11.01 7.34
C GLU A 32 13.91 -9.83 8.33
N GLU A 33 14.74 -8.80 8.12
CA GLU A 33 14.79 -7.59 8.93
C GLU A 33 13.74 -6.53 8.54
N ASN A 34 12.82 -6.86 7.62
CA ASN A 34 11.85 -5.90 7.09
C ASN A 34 10.47 -6.07 7.72
N GLU A 35 9.77 -4.96 7.87
CA GLU A 35 8.32 -4.95 7.95
C GLU A 35 7.73 -4.92 6.54
N LEU A 36 6.55 -5.48 6.36
CA LEU A 36 5.92 -5.68 5.05
C LEU A 36 4.41 -5.42 5.13
N VAL A 37 3.88 -4.75 4.13
CA VAL A 37 2.44 -4.53 3.93
C VAL A 37 2.02 -5.15 2.61
N ILE A 38 1.01 -6.03 2.65
CA ILE A 38 0.35 -6.61 1.47
C ILE A 38 -1.02 -5.97 1.33
N VAL A 39 -1.33 -5.46 0.15
CA VAL A 39 -2.63 -4.87 -0.22
C VAL A 39 -3.29 -5.75 -1.28
N LEU A 40 -4.50 -6.19 -1.02
CA LEU A 40 -5.30 -6.90 -2.01
C LEU A 40 -5.79 -5.93 -3.09
N LEU A 41 -5.40 -6.14 -4.34
CA LEU A 41 -5.90 -5.36 -5.49
C LEU A 41 -7.12 -6.04 -6.11
N SER A 42 -7.10 -7.36 -6.28
CA SER A 42 -8.26 -8.16 -6.71
C SER A 42 -8.13 -9.61 -6.25
N GLY A 43 -9.25 -10.33 -6.20
CA GLY A 43 -9.30 -11.75 -5.87
C GLY A 43 -9.34 -12.04 -4.37
N ASN A 44 -8.83 -13.21 -3.99
CA ASN A 44 -8.78 -13.71 -2.62
C ASN A 44 -7.48 -14.47 -2.36
N PHE A 45 -7.00 -14.39 -1.12
CA PHE A 45 -5.85 -15.16 -0.65
C PHE A 45 -6.05 -15.67 0.76
N LYS A 46 -5.28 -16.69 1.12
CA LYS A 46 -5.04 -17.08 2.51
C LYS A 46 -3.55 -17.01 2.81
N VAL A 47 -3.22 -16.69 4.05
CA VAL A 47 -1.83 -16.63 4.56
C VAL A 47 -1.70 -17.51 5.78
N ASP A 48 -0.71 -18.41 5.77
CA ASP A 48 -0.20 -19.13 6.95
C ASP A 48 1.19 -18.59 7.29
N SER A 49 1.41 -18.19 8.51
CA SER A 49 2.67 -17.58 8.92
C SER A 49 3.07 -17.94 10.34
N THR A 50 4.32 -17.63 10.69
CA THR A 50 4.83 -17.75 12.08
C THR A 50 4.18 -16.78 13.06
N LYS A 51 3.38 -15.83 12.59
CA LYS A 51 2.71 -14.78 13.40
C LYS A 51 1.19 -14.92 13.44
N GLY A 52 0.60 -15.80 12.64
CA GLY A 52 -0.84 -16.03 12.57
C GLY A 52 -1.29 -16.53 11.22
N ARG A 53 -2.62 -16.70 11.10
CA ARG A 53 -3.28 -17.13 9.87
C ARG A 53 -4.40 -16.17 9.55
N TRP A 54 -4.49 -15.80 8.27
CA TRP A 54 -5.51 -14.88 7.77
C TRP A 54 -6.02 -15.34 6.42
N GLU A 55 -7.26 -15.01 6.15
CA GLU A 55 -7.91 -15.30 4.88
C GLU A 55 -8.80 -14.12 4.51
N THR A 56 -8.77 -13.72 3.24
CA THR A 56 -9.70 -12.73 2.72
C THR A 56 -11.05 -13.38 2.48
N ILE A 57 -12.09 -12.86 3.13
CA ILE A 57 -13.47 -13.30 2.93
C ILE A 57 -14.15 -12.23 2.07
N ASN A 58 -14.76 -12.67 0.95
CA ASN A 58 -15.39 -11.74 0.01
C ASN A 58 -14.42 -10.65 -0.46
N GLY A 59 -13.25 -11.05 -0.94
CA GLY A 59 -12.32 -10.15 -1.57
C GLY A 59 -12.94 -9.38 -2.74
N ARG A 60 -12.27 -8.40 -3.26
CA ARG A 60 -12.80 -7.50 -4.29
C ARG A 60 -12.47 -7.98 -5.70
N LYS A 61 -13.38 -7.68 -6.65
CA LYS A 61 -13.19 -7.98 -8.06
C LYS A 61 -12.02 -7.19 -8.66
N ASP A 62 -11.89 -5.94 -8.27
CA ASP A 62 -10.87 -4.98 -8.71
C ASP A 62 -10.76 -3.87 -7.66
N VAL A 63 -9.80 -2.95 -7.84
CA VAL A 63 -9.59 -1.84 -6.90
C VAL A 63 -10.78 -0.87 -6.82
N PHE A 64 -11.70 -0.86 -7.78
CA PHE A 64 -12.89 0.01 -7.81
C PHE A 64 -14.11 -0.65 -7.16
N SER A 65 -14.01 -1.92 -6.78
CA SER A 65 -15.11 -2.72 -6.23
C SER A 65 -15.11 -2.77 -4.71
N GLY A 66 -14.61 -1.74 -4.05
CA GLY A 66 -14.58 -1.60 -2.58
C GLY A 66 -13.18 -1.40 -2.01
N VAL A 67 -13.11 -1.25 -0.70
CA VAL A 67 -11.87 -1.03 0.06
C VAL A 67 -11.05 -2.32 0.14
N ALA A 68 -9.73 -2.21 0.20
CA ALA A 68 -8.83 -3.35 0.26
C ALA A 68 -8.85 -4.07 1.60
N HIS A 69 -8.62 -5.40 1.57
CA HIS A 69 -8.00 -6.09 2.70
C HIS A 69 -6.50 -5.80 2.69
N THR A 70 -5.93 -5.56 3.87
CA THR A 70 -4.50 -5.25 4.03
C THR A 70 -3.91 -6.12 5.13
N LEU A 71 -2.74 -6.71 4.88
CA LEU A 71 -2.01 -7.49 5.87
C LEU A 71 -0.65 -6.84 6.15
N TYR A 72 -0.44 -6.45 7.39
CA TYR A 72 0.86 -6.04 7.91
C TYR A 72 1.56 -7.21 8.58
N LEU A 73 2.79 -7.48 8.19
CA LEU A 73 3.68 -8.47 8.78
C LEU A 73 4.95 -7.82 9.31
N PRO A 74 5.33 -8.07 10.57
CA PRO A 74 6.59 -7.56 11.13
C PRO A 74 7.80 -8.33 10.57
N ARG A 75 8.97 -7.85 10.88
CA ARG A 75 10.23 -8.57 10.60
C ARG A 75 10.24 -9.97 11.19
N HIS A 76 11.11 -10.84 10.68
CA HIS A 76 11.28 -12.23 11.10
C HIS A 76 10.00 -13.07 11.00
N THR A 77 9.17 -12.75 9.99
CA THR A 77 7.95 -13.50 9.69
C THR A 77 8.17 -14.38 8.46
N LYS A 78 8.10 -15.69 8.65
CA LYS A 78 7.98 -16.63 7.54
C LYS A 78 6.53 -16.84 7.23
N PHE A 79 6.15 -16.75 5.96
CA PHE A 79 4.77 -16.95 5.55
C PHE A 79 4.66 -17.62 4.19
N THR A 80 3.51 -18.23 3.99
CA THR A 80 3.03 -18.77 2.73
C THR A 80 1.72 -18.08 2.40
N LEU A 81 1.64 -17.43 1.24
CA LEU A 81 0.41 -16.86 0.71
C LEU A 81 -0.05 -17.73 -0.46
N GLU A 82 -1.28 -18.21 -0.41
CA GLU A 82 -1.91 -19.02 -1.45
C GLU A 82 -3.06 -18.24 -2.08
N ALA A 83 -3.10 -18.18 -3.41
CA ALA A 83 -4.21 -17.62 -4.16
C ALA A 83 -5.44 -18.55 -4.07
N THR A 84 -6.56 -18.03 -3.57
CA THR A 84 -7.82 -18.78 -3.41
C THR A 84 -8.90 -18.38 -4.43
N SER A 85 -8.52 -17.57 -5.43
CA SER A 85 -9.34 -17.18 -6.58
C SER A 85 -8.54 -17.24 -7.88
N GLU A 86 -9.22 -17.24 -9.03
CA GLU A 86 -8.60 -17.38 -10.36
C GLU A 86 -7.59 -16.28 -10.69
N ASN A 87 -7.85 -15.05 -10.25
CA ASN A 87 -7.00 -13.89 -10.52
C ASN A 87 -6.76 -13.12 -9.23
N LEU A 88 -5.73 -13.52 -8.50
CA LEU A 88 -5.24 -12.75 -7.37
C LEU A 88 -4.24 -11.71 -7.87
N ASP A 89 -4.51 -10.43 -7.61
CA ASP A 89 -3.59 -9.33 -7.83
C ASP A 89 -3.32 -8.65 -6.48
N ILE A 90 -2.05 -8.53 -6.11
CA ILE A 90 -1.59 -7.91 -4.87
C ILE A 90 -0.48 -6.92 -5.14
N ALA A 91 -0.44 -5.87 -4.34
CA ALA A 91 0.73 -5.01 -4.21
C ALA A 91 1.31 -5.14 -2.81
N TYR A 92 2.61 -5.04 -2.67
CA TYR A 92 3.24 -5.04 -1.35
C TYR A 92 4.46 -4.15 -1.31
N GLY A 93 4.62 -3.48 -0.18
CA GLY A 93 5.78 -2.64 0.11
C GLY A 93 6.47 -3.12 1.37
N TRP A 94 7.78 -2.96 1.44
CA TRP A 94 8.56 -3.34 2.61
C TRP A 94 9.75 -2.41 2.81
N CYS A 95 10.16 -2.28 4.07
CA CYS A 95 11.37 -1.59 4.46
C CYS A 95 11.94 -2.19 5.76
N LYS A 96 13.20 -1.90 6.07
CA LYS A 96 13.84 -2.37 7.30
C LYS A 96 13.14 -1.79 8.53
N SER A 97 12.93 -2.64 9.54
CA SER A 97 12.42 -2.23 10.85
C SER A 97 13.37 -2.71 11.96
N PRO A 98 13.85 -1.81 12.83
CA PRO A 98 14.66 -2.20 13.99
C PRO A 98 13.82 -2.75 15.15
N VAL A 99 12.48 -2.67 15.06
CA VAL A 99 11.54 -2.96 16.13
C VAL A 99 10.49 -3.94 15.67
N ASP A 100 10.03 -4.84 16.56
CA ASP A 100 8.92 -5.74 16.30
C ASP A 100 7.59 -5.08 16.67
N PHE A 101 6.63 -5.24 15.76
CA PHE A 101 5.22 -4.88 15.99
C PHE A 101 4.33 -6.11 15.81
N PRO A 102 3.11 -6.14 16.37
CA PRO A 102 2.17 -7.22 16.11
C PRO A 102 1.76 -7.28 14.65
N ALA A 103 1.68 -8.48 14.08
CA ALA A 103 1.04 -8.66 12.77
C ALA A 103 -0.44 -8.23 12.85
N LYS A 104 -0.95 -7.61 11.79
CA LYS A 104 -2.31 -7.06 11.77
C LYS A 104 -2.97 -7.26 10.42
N PHE A 105 -4.15 -7.84 10.43
CA PHE A 105 -5.02 -7.95 9.27
C PHE A 105 -6.12 -6.89 9.38
N VAL A 106 -6.19 -6.02 8.39
CA VAL A 106 -7.16 -4.91 8.32
C VAL A 106 -8.20 -5.28 7.28
N THR A 107 -9.45 -5.33 7.70
CA THR A 107 -10.58 -5.57 6.80
C THR A 107 -11.07 -4.26 6.17
N PRO A 108 -11.88 -4.31 5.10
CA PRO A 108 -12.51 -3.12 4.53
C PRO A 108 -13.29 -2.28 5.56
N GLU A 109 -13.95 -2.96 6.52
CA GLU A 109 -14.77 -2.33 7.56
C GLU A 109 -13.92 -1.60 8.60
N ASP A 110 -12.70 -2.05 8.83
CA ASP A 110 -11.74 -1.45 9.78
C ASP A 110 -10.92 -0.31 9.17
N THR A 111 -11.00 -0.13 7.84
CA THR A 111 -10.22 0.87 7.12
C THR A 111 -10.90 2.25 7.16
N PRO A 112 -10.26 3.28 7.74
CA PRO A 112 -10.80 4.63 7.69
C PRO A 112 -10.90 5.15 6.26
N VAL A 113 -12.05 5.72 5.91
CA VAL A 113 -12.30 6.35 4.61
C VAL A 113 -12.54 7.84 4.83
N VAL A 114 -11.76 8.68 4.16
CA VAL A 114 -11.82 10.13 4.31
C VAL A 114 -11.88 10.81 2.94
N ILE A 115 -12.74 11.82 2.81
CA ILE A 115 -12.79 12.67 1.62
C ILE A 115 -11.93 13.90 1.86
N PHE A 116 -10.98 14.13 0.99
CA PHE A 116 -10.07 15.26 1.04
C PHE A 116 -10.27 16.23 -0.12
N GLY A 117 -9.89 17.50 0.13
CA GLY A 117 -9.93 18.57 -0.84
C GLY A 117 -11.30 19.18 -0.98
N GLY A 118 -11.50 19.83 -2.12
CA GLY A 118 -12.75 20.47 -2.53
C GLY A 118 -12.72 20.71 -4.02
N ASP A 119 -13.86 20.95 -4.65
CA ASP A 119 -14.00 21.15 -6.10
C ASP A 119 -13.23 20.07 -6.89
N ASN A 120 -12.36 20.47 -7.82
CA ASN A 120 -11.55 19.58 -8.64
C ASN A 120 -10.32 18.97 -7.93
N ALA A 121 -10.16 19.22 -6.63
CA ALA A 121 -9.16 18.55 -5.79
C ALA A 121 -9.81 17.52 -4.83
N THR A 122 -11.10 17.24 -5.00
CA THR A 122 -11.81 16.24 -4.20
C THR A 122 -11.34 14.83 -4.58
N ARG A 123 -10.93 14.04 -3.58
CA ARG A 123 -10.55 12.64 -3.72
C ARG A 123 -10.83 11.88 -2.44
N GLN A 124 -10.99 10.56 -2.54
CA GLN A 124 -11.19 9.67 -1.42
C GLN A 124 -9.87 9.01 -1.04
N PHE A 125 -9.58 8.98 0.24
CA PHE A 125 -8.49 8.21 0.83
C PHE A 125 -9.04 7.04 1.62
N ASN A 126 -8.51 5.85 1.39
CA ASN A 126 -8.66 4.70 2.25
C ASN A 126 -7.34 4.52 2.99
N ASP A 127 -7.32 4.81 4.27
CA ASP A 127 -6.11 4.76 5.11
C ASP A 127 -5.82 3.31 5.54
N LEU A 128 -5.11 2.57 4.71
CA LEU A 128 -4.80 1.15 4.91
C LEU A 128 -3.78 0.94 6.05
N VAL A 129 -2.74 1.75 6.06
CA VAL A 129 -1.71 1.82 7.11
C VAL A 129 -1.44 3.29 7.42
N PRO A 130 -2.31 3.94 8.22
CA PRO A 130 -2.16 5.35 8.57
C PRO A 130 -1.02 5.61 9.55
N PRO A 131 -0.55 6.85 9.70
CA PRO A 131 0.31 7.24 10.81
C PRO A 131 -0.26 6.79 12.16
N GLY A 132 0.56 6.16 13.01
CA GLY A 132 0.12 5.61 14.30
C GLY A 132 -0.51 4.21 14.21
N PHE A 133 -0.45 3.55 13.07
CA PHE A 133 -0.95 2.19 12.85
C PHE A 133 -0.33 1.14 13.77
N GLY A 134 0.90 1.33 14.24
CA GLY A 134 1.68 0.35 14.99
C GLY A 134 2.61 -0.44 14.08
N CYS A 135 3.28 0.24 13.17
CA CYS A 135 4.43 -0.19 12.39
C CYS A 135 5.57 0.81 12.57
N HIS A 136 6.76 0.52 12.05
CA HIS A 136 7.91 1.39 12.22
C HIS A 136 7.92 2.58 11.26
N SER A 137 7.83 2.33 9.96
CA SER A 137 8.02 3.35 8.93
C SER A 137 6.99 3.36 7.81
N LEU A 138 6.30 2.23 7.57
CA LEU A 138 5.40 2.13 6.44
C LEU A 138 4.12 2.94 6.64
N VAL A 139 3.75 3.71 5.63
CA VAL A 139 2.42 4.31 5.46
C VAL A 139 1.87 3.85 4.12
N CYS A 140 0.62 3.42 4.10
CA CYS A 140 -0.02 2.94 2.88
C CYS A 140 -1.44 3.46 2.76
N ARG A 141 -1.78 3.95 1.57
CA ARG A 141 -3.12 4.47 1.25
C ARG A 141 -3.55 4.05 -0.14
N GLU A 142 -4.84 3.79 -0.30
CA GLU A 142 -5.47 3.86 -1.62
C GLU A 142 -6.10 5.24 -1.80
N VAL A 143 -5.92 5.82 -2.99
CA VAL A 143 -6.51 7.12 -3.32
C VAL A 143 -7.35 6.99 -4.58
N TYR A 144 -8.65 7.27 -4.46
CA TYR A 144 -9.56 7.34 -5.61
C TYR A 144 -9.70 8.80 -6.03
N THR A 145 -9.16 9.10 -7.19
CA THR A 145 -9.22 10.43 -7.79
C THR A 145 -10.19 10.41 -8.97
N PRO A 146 -11.35 11.09 -8.90
CA PRO A 146 -12.27 11.16 -10.02
C PRO A 146 -11.62 11.77 -11.27
N SER A 147 -12.10 11.36 -12.43
CA SER A 147 -11.61 11.89 -13.71
C SER A 147 -11.72 13.43 -13.75
N GLY A 148 -10.64 14.09 -14.15
CA GLY A 148 -10.53 15.55 -14.17
C GLY A 148 -10.13 16.21 -12.86
N ASN A 149 -10.00 15.43 -11.77
CA ASN A 149 -9.55 15.93 -10.48
C ASN A 149 -8.05 15.80 -10.29
N TRP A 150 -7.53 16.61 -9.37
CA TRP A 150 -6.14 16.57 -8.92
C TRP A 150 -6.00 15.72 -7.66
N SER A 151 -4.91 14.94 -7.61
CA SER A 151 -4.41 14.32 -6.40
C SER A 151 -3.14 15.01 -5.92
N SER A 152 -2.70 14.75 -4.69
CA SER A 152 -1.49 15.35 -4.09
C SER A 152 -1.48 16.89 -4.16
N TYR A 153 -2.64 17.50 -3.96
CA TYR A 153 -2.80 18.96 -4.02
C TYR A 153 -3.05 19.54 -2.62
N PRO A 154 -2.45 20.70 -2.24
CA PRO A 154 -1.48 21.45 -3.03
C PRO A 154 -0.18 20.68 -3.27
N ALA A 155 0.57 21.10 -4.29
CA ALA A 155 1.88 20.52 -4.58
C ALA A 155 2.79 20.62 -3.35
N HIS A 156 3.44 19.54 -3.00
CA HIS A 156 4.31 19.42 -1.84
C HIS A 156 5.47 18.45 -2.16
N LYS A 157 6.43 18.40 -1.28
CA LYS A 157 7.62 17.55 -1.42
C LYS A 157 7.96 16.89 -0.08
N HIS A 158 8.73 15.83 -0.13
CA HIS A 158 9.18 15.08 1.04
C HIS A 158 10.71 14.89 1.06
N ASP A 159 11.45 15.85 0.52
CA ASP A 159 12.91 15.81 0.38
C ASP A 159 13.65 16.56 1.49
N GLU A 160 12.95 17.37 2.28
CA GLU A 160 13.50 18.11 3.42
C GLU A 160 12.65 17.90 4.66
N ARG A 161 13.29 17.86 5.83
CA ARG A 161 12.57 17.85 7.10
C ARG A 161 12.29 19.28 7.54
N ILE A 162 11.01 19.64 7.55
CA ILE A 162 10.56 20.96 8.00
C ILE A 162 9.96 20.83 9.40
N LEU A 163 10.42 21.67 10.32
CA LEU A 163 9.91 21.76 11.68
C LEU A 163 9.24 23.11 11.92
N ASP A 164 8.24 23.14 12.79
CA ASP A 164 7.69 24.38 13.33
C ASP A 164 8.63 24.99 14.41
N ASN A 165 8.22 26.15 14.95
CA ASN A 165 8.98 26.85 15.99
C ASN A 165 9.02 26.07 17.32
N GLU A 166 8.20 25.07 17.50
CA GLU A 166 8.10 24.22 18.70
C GLU A 166 8.87 22.90 18.52
N GLY A 167 9.41 22.65 17.29
CA GLY A 167 10.16 21.44 16.94
C GLY A 167 9.29 20.28 16.45
N ASN A 168 8.00 20.49 16.22
CA ASN A 168 7.14 19.48 15.62
C ASN A 168 7.41 19.36 14.12
N VAL A 169 7.29 18.14 13.60
CA VAL A 169 7.52 17.87 12.18
C VAL A 169 6.31 18.36 11.37
N LEU A 170 6.53 19.36 10.54
CA LEU A 170 5.54 19.85 9.55
C LEU A 170 5.60 19.03 8.26
N GLU A 171 6.82 18.73 7.82
CA GLU A 171 7.06 17.90 6.63
C GLU A 171 8.17 16.90 6.94
N PRO A 172 7.91 15.58 6.85
CA PRO A 172 8.93 14.56 7.02
C PRO A 172 9.66 14.28 5.69
N ILE A 173 10.89 13.82 5.76
CA ILE A 173 11.54 13.17 4.61
C ILE A 173 10.88 11.82 4.41
N GLN A 174 10.41 11.52 3.19
CA GLN A 174 9.78 10.25 2.84
C GLN A 174 10.19 9.82 1.42
N GLU A 175 10.33 8.52 1.25
CA GLU A 175 10.38 7.90 -0.07
C GLU A 175 8.97 7.46 -0.43
N GLU A 176 8.51 7.80 -1.62
CA GLU A 176 7.15 7.51 -2.07
C GLU A 176 7.15 6.75 -3.39
N THR A 177 6.26 5.78 -3.52
CA THR A 177 5.93 5.13 -4.77
C THR A 177 4.44 5.20 -5.04
N TYR A 178 4.07 5.35 -6.30
CA TYR A 178 2.69 5.37 -6.76
C TYR A 178 2.48 4.23 -7.73
N PHE A 179 1.41 3.47 -7.50
CA PHE A 179 0.95 2.41 -8.37
C PHE A 179 -0.45 2.73 -8.87
N TYR A 180 -0.61 2.90 -10.18
CA TYR A 180 -1.85 3.38 -10.78
C TYR A 180 -2.67 2.26 -11.41
N LYS A 181 -3.98 2.27 -11.16
CA LYS A 181 -5.00 1.51 -11.88
C LYS A 181 -6.06 2.47 -12.41
N PHE A 182 -6.66 2.15 -13.54
CA PHE A 182 -7.71 2.95 -14.18
C PHE A 182 -8.99 2.12 -14.31
N GLU A 183 -10.13 2.72 -13.93
CA GLU A 183 -11.44 2.04 -13.92
C GLU A 183 -11.88 1.57 -15.31
N ASN A 184 -11.53 2.34 -16.32
CA ASN A 184 -11.88 2.00 -17.69
C ASN A 184 -10.60 1.64 -18.44
N GLU A 185 -10.51 0.37 -18.86
CA GLU A 185 -9.51 -0.09 -19.84
C GLU A 185 -9.75 0.49 -21.24
N LYS A 186 -10.49 1.59 -21.36
CA LYS A 186 -10.68 2.26 -22.64
C LYS A 186 -9.32 2.71 -23.17
N PRO A 187 -9.03 2.48 -24.44
CA PRO A 187 -7.85 3.06 -25.06
C PRO A 187 -7.80 4.56 -24.81
N GLY A 188 -6.74 5.01 -24.11
CA GLY A 188 -6.54 6.42 -23.80
C GLY A 188 -6.81 6.87 -22.36
N ALA A 189 -7.13 5.95 -21.43
CA ALA A 189 -7.10 6.28 -19.99
C ALA A 189 -5.65 6.56 -19.55
N TYR A 190 -5.42 7.71 -18.90
CA TYR A 190 -4.09 8.12 -18.44
C TYR A 190 -4.18 9.02 -17.21
N ALA A 191 -3.10 9.11 -16.47
CA ALA A 191 -2.85 10.14 -15.48
C ALA A 191 -1.53 10.86 -15.80
N ILE A 192 -1.40 12.09 -15.33
CA ILE A 192 -0.15 12.86 -15.42
C ILE A 192 0.37 13.03 -14.00
N GLN A 193 1.59 12.54 -13.76
CA GLN A 193 2.34 12.85 -12.56
C GLN A 193 3.43 13.85 -12.90
N GLN A 194 3.46 14.97 -12.20
CA GLN A 194 4.48 15.98 -12.32
C GLN A 194 5.30 16.03 -11.04
N VAL A 195 6.61 15.85 -11.18
CA VAL A 195 7.60 15.95 -10.09
C VAL A 195 8.57 17.07 -10.47
N TYR A 196 8.96 17.92 -9.50
CA TYR A 196 9.91 19.05 -9.72
C TYR A 196 10.72 19.32 -8.45
#